data_1f581bb82650b49a47c3f113bfc46810
#
_entry.id   1f581bb82650b49a47c3f113bfc46810
#
_cell.length_a   1.000
_cell.length_b   1.000
_cell.length_c   1.000
_cell.angle_alpha   90.00
_cell.angle_beta   90.00
_cell.angle_gamma   90.00
#
_symmetry.space_group_name_H-M   'P 1'
#
loop_
_entity.id
_entity.type
_entity.pdbx_description
1 polymer ?
#
loop_
_entity_poly.entity_id
_entity_poly.type
_entity_poly.pdbx_seq_one_letter_code
_entity_poly.pdbx_strand_id
1 'polypeptide(L)'
;MVALATIFQEKILFRNTKLDLNYQYQFKGNFEEIWFYPEANVKINALYFKADSTVIVGEGRRSSKGLVIYFHGNADNLKRWGKYAEDFTKNGYDILMIDYRQFGKSTGEMSEKAFHTDARYVYEWAKKRFPENETIIYGRSLGTGIATKLASETSPKMLLLETPYYSLIDVGMSYLPIIPYDFLLRYKMRTDLYIKQVRCKIHLFHGTKDEIVPYQSSLKLAALLNKKPPEILTTIPNGKHKNLGEFREYQVALGETLKAP
;
A
#
# COMPACT_ATOMS: atom_id res chain seq x y z
N MET A 1 -32.14 -8.53 -2.42
CA MET A 1 -30.99 -7.84 -3.02
C MET A 1 -29.85 -7.55 -2.02
N VAL A 2 -30.14 -7.02 -0.83
CA VAL A 2 -29.11 -6.71 0.18
C VAL A 2 -28.28 -7.95 0.60
N ALA A 3 -28.93 -9.07 0.90
CA ALA A 3 -28.23 -10.30 1.28
C ALA A 3 -27.29 -10.84 0.18
N LEU A 4 -27.70 -10.77 -1.08
CA LEU A 4 -26.85 -11.14 -2.22
C LEU A 4 -25.64 -10.22 -2.37
N ALA A 5 -25.80 -8.91 -2.20
CA ALA A 5 -24.70 -7.96 -2.23
C ALA A 5 -23.66 -8.22 -1.11
N THR A 6 -24.12 -8.64 0.06
CA THR A 6 -23.22 -9.00 1.17
C THR A 6 -22.46 -10.29 0.91
N ILE A 7 -23.10 -11.30 0.29
CA ILE A 7 -22.48 -12.60 -0.03
C ILE A 7 -21.44 -12.46 -1.15
N PHE A 8 -21.71 -11.64 -2.17
CA PHE A 8 -20.83 -11.46 -3.33
C PHE A 8 -19.96 -10.21 -3.24
N GLN A 9 -19.80 -9.66 -2.04
CA GLN A 9 -19.12 -8.38 -1.82
C GLN A 9 -17.68 -8.38 -2.34
N GLU A 10 -16.94 -9.47 -2.16
CA GLU A 10 -15.57 -9.58 -2.67
C GLU A 10 -15.52 -9.39 -4.20
N LYS A 11 -16.45 -9.99 -4.94
CA LYS A 11 -16.51 -9.86 -6.42
C LYS A 11 -16.84 -8.45 -6.89
N ILE A 12 -17.55 -7.69 -6.06
CA ILE A 12 -17.91 -6.29 -6.35
C ILE A 12 -16.76 -5.34 -5.97
N LEU A 13 -16.19 -5.57 -4.79
CA LEU A 13 -15.18 -4.68 -4.23
C LEU A 13 -13.80 -4.92 -4.84
N PHE A 14 -13.41 -6.19 -5.09
CA PHE A 14 -12.06 -6.54 -5.49
C PHE A 14 -11.98 -6.97 -6.95
N ARG A 15 -11.06 -6.37 -7.68
CA ARG A 15 -10.78 -6.66 -9.10
C ARG A 15 -9.51 -7.51 -9.24
N ASN A 16 -9.41 -8.51 -8.36
CA ASN A 16 -8.29 -9.44 -8.36
C ASN A 16 -8.31 -10.34 -9.60
N THR A 17 -7.14 -10.65 -10.13
CA THR A 17 -6.94 -11.67 -11.16
C THR A 17 -5.99 -12.74 -10.65
N LYS A 18 -6.30 -14.01 -11.01
CA LYS A 18 -5.43 -15.13 -10.69
C LYS A 18 -4.29 -15.23 -11.70
N LEU A 19 -3.17 -15.79 -11.24
CA LEU A 19 -2.07 -16.22 -12.10
C LEU A 19 -1.86 -17.72 -11.94
N ASP A 20 -1.42 -18.36 -13.01
CA ASP A 20 -0.90 -19.72 -12.95
C ASP A 20 0.30 -19.78 -11.99
N LEU A 21 0.41 -20.84 -11.21
CA LEU A 21 1.55 -21.03 -10.29
C LEU A 21 2.90 -21.07 -11.01
N ASN A 22 2.90 -21.54 -12.25
CA ASN A 22 4.09 -21.60 -13.11
C ASN A 22 4.39 -20.29 -13.84
N TYR A 23 3.57 -19.24 -13.68
CA TYR A 23 3.83 -17.95 -14.30
C TYR A 23 5.20 -17.41 -13.86
N GLN A 24 6.04 -17.03 -14.82
CA GLN A 24 7.36 -16.45 -14.56
C GLN A 24 7.27 -14.93 -14.65
N TYR A 25 7.55 -14.24 -13.54
CA TYR A 25 7.61 -12.78 -13.54
C TYR A 25 8.80 -12.29 -14.37
N GLN A 26 8.59 -11.16 -15.06
CA GLN A 26 9.62 -10.55 -15.91
C GLN A 26 9.66 -9.04 -15.60
N PHE A 27 10.65 -8.63 -14.83
CA PHE A 27 10.91 -7.22 -14.51
C PHE A 27 12.39 -6.91 -14.73
N LYS A 28 12.69 -5.63 -14.90
CA LYS A 28 14.06 -5.14 -14.88
C LYS A 28 14.60 -5.16 -13.44
N GLY A 29 15.92 -5.28 -13.32
CA GLY A 29 16.58 -5.29 -12.01
C GLY A 29 16.68 -6.68 -11.38
N ASN A 30 17.23 -6.72 -10.17
CA ASN A 30 17.44 -7.95 -9.42
C ASN A 30 16.25 -8.17 -8.49
N PHE A 31 15.48 -9.22 -8.73
CA PHE A 31 14.36 -9.59 -7.88
C PHE A 31 14.27 -11.10 -7.65
N GLU A 32 13.60 -11.46 -6.59
CA GLU A 32 13.30 -12.86 -6.25
C GLU A 32 11.80 -13.00 -5.94
N GLU A 33 11.21 -14.10 -6.38
CA GLU A 33 9.88 -14.52 -5.97
C GLU A 33 10.00 -15.25 -4.65
N ILE A 34 9.29 -14.80 -3.61
CA ILE A 34 9.28 -15.40 -2.29
C ILE A 34 7.86 -15.72 -1.82
N TRP A 35 7.77 -16.61 -0.84
CA TRP A 35 6.49 -17.11 -0.34
C TRP A 35 6.40 -16.97 1.18
N PHE A 36 5.24 -16.56 1.65
CA PHE A 36 4.90 -16.51 3.06
C PHE A 36 3.77 -17.49 3.37
N TYR A 37 3.77 -18.02 4.57
CA TYR A 37 2.82 -19.02 5.04
C TYR A 37 2.25 -18.58 6.39
N PRO A 38 1.35 -17.58 6.43
CA PRO A 38 0.83 -17.04 7.67
C PRO A 38 -0.09 -18.02 8.41
N GLU A 39 -0.70 -18.97 7.71
CA GLU A 39 -1.57 -20.02 8.24
C GLU A 39 -1.36 -21.32 7.47
N ALA A 40 -1.82 -22.46 8.02
CA ALA A 40 -1.55 -23.81 7.48
C ALA A 40 -1.88 -23.98 6.00
N ASN A 41 -2.95 -23.42 5.49
CA ASN A 41 -3.40 -23.56 4.10
C ASN A 41 -3.35 -22.26 3.30
N VAL A 42 -2.58 -21.28 3.76
CA VAL A 42 -2.45 -19.97 3.15
C VAL A 42 -1.04 -19.79 2.61
N LYS A 43 -0.96 -19.43 1.33
CA LYS A 43 0.30 -19.06 0.67
C LYS A 43 0.15 -17.63 0.15
N ILE A 44 1.05 -16.76 0.57
CA ILE A 44 1.13 -15.38 0.09
C ILE A 44 2.33 -15.26 -0.82
N ASN A 45 2.08 -14.94 -2.08
CA ASN A 45 3.11 -14.69 -3.07
C ASN A 45 3.65 -13.27 -2.93
N ALA A 46 4.94 -13.12 -3.05
CA ALA A 46 5.61 -11.84 -2.94
C ALA A 46 6.77 -11.72 -3.93
N LEU A 47 7.09 -10.49 -4.29
CA LEU A 47 8.30 -10.15 -5.04
C LEU A 47 9.18 -9.25 -4.18
N TYR A 48 10.43 -9.64 -4.06
CA TYR A 48 11.45 -8.88 -3.35
C TYR A 48 12.46 -8.36 -4.36
N PHE A 49 12.50 -7.04 -4.55
CA PHE A 49 13.45 -6.36 -5.43
C PHE A 49 14.57 -5.75 -4.60
N LYS A 50 15.80 -5.92 -5.06
CA LYS A 50 16.98 -5.32 -4.43
C LYS A 50 17.19 -3.91 -4.96
N ALA A 51 17.66 -3.02 -4.11
CA ALA A 51 18.10 -1.69 -4.49
C ALA A 51 19.22 -1.76 -5.55
N ASP A 52 19.31 -0.75 -6.38
CA ASP A 52 20.43 -0.64 -7.31
C ASP A 52 21.75 -0.52 -6.55
N SER A 53 22.70 -1.38 -6.86
CA SER A 53 23.98 -1.54 -6.16
C SER A 53 24.90 -0.31 -6.17
N THR A 54 24.50 0.75 -6.86
CA THR A 54 25.25 2.00 -7.01
C THR A 54 24.99 3.01 -5.88
N VAL A 55 24.13 2.69 -4.92
CA VAL A 55 23.79 3.61 -3.83
C VAL A 55 24.80 3.49 -2.70
N ILE A 56 25.60 4.56 -2.49
CA ILE A 56 26.49 4.69 -1.34
C ILE A 56 25.70 5.23 -0.16
N VAL A 57 25.65 4.48 0.94
CA VAL A 57 24.99 4.89 2.19
C VAL A 57 26.03 5.07 3.28
N GLY A 58 26.33 6.33 3.64
CA GLY A 58 27.37 6.68 4.62
C GLY A 58 28.80 6.28 4.19
N GLU A 59 29.69 6.03 5.14
CA GLU A 59 31.08 5.62 4.89
C GLU A 59 31.24 4.14 4.51
N GLY A 60 30.14 3.38 4.48
CA GLY A 60 30.12 1.95 4.17
C GLY A 60 29.28 1.64 2.94
N ARG A 61 29.73 0.67 2.11
CA ARG A 61 28.91 0.09 1.05
C ARG A 61 27.81 -0.77 1.67
N ARG A 62 26.64 -0.20 1.94
CA ARG A 62 25.42 -0.97 2.12
C ARG A 62 24.76 -1.17 0.76
N SER A 63 24.22 -2.35 0.52
CA SER A 63 23.46 -2.64 -0.69
C SER A 63 22.10 -1.91 -0.73
N SER A 64 21.62 -1.36 0.40
CA SER A 64 20.32 -0.72 0.53
C SER A 64 20.26 0.26 1.70
N LYS A 65 19.44 1.32 1.58
CA LYS A 65 19.08 2.27 2.65
C LYS A 65 18.08 1.71 3.64
N GLY A 66 17.43 0.59 3.31
CA GLY A 66 16.34 0.00 4.07
C GLY A 66 15.34 -0.70 3.16
N LEU A 67 14.20 -1.04 3.71
CA LEU A 67 13.14 -1.79 3.04
C LEU A 67 11.87 -0.96 2.89
N VAL A 68 11.24 -1.00 1.72
CA VAL A 68 9.86 -0.58 1.52
C VAL A 68 8.97 -1.80 1.47
N ILE A 69 7.98 -1.90 2.36
CA ILE A 69 6.90 -2.89 2.28
C ILE A 69 5.74 -2.24 1.54
N TYR A 70 5.44 -2.74 0.36
CA TYR A 70 4.47 -2.13 -0.56
C TYR A 70 3.17 -2.93 -0.60
N PHE A 71 2.08 -2.29 -0.20
CA PHE A 71 0.71 -2.78 -0.31
C PHE A 71 0.02 -2.15 -1.51
N HIS A 72 -0.24 -2.97 -2.53
CA HIS A 72 -0.76 -2.50 -3.81
C HIS A 72 -2.26 -2.17 -3.80
N GLY A 73 -2.74 -1.57 -4.89
CA GLY A 73 -4.14 -1.19 -5.07
C GLY A 73 -5.06 -2.36 -5.44
N ASN A 74 -6.34 -2.06 -5.53
CA ASN A 74 -7.43 -3.00 -5.70
C ASN A 74 -7.60 -3.51 -7.15
N ALA A 75 -6.59 -3.94 -7.83
CA ALA A 75 -6.79 -4.55 -9.15
C ALA A 75 -5.61 -5.43 -9.50
N ASP A 76 -5.88 -6.47 -10.30
CA ASP A 76 -4.83 -7.28 -10.89
C ASP A 76 -4.00 -8.07 -9.85
N ASN A 77 -2.68 -8.09 -9.97
CA ASN A 77 -1.73 -8.82 -9.14
C ASN A 77 -0.30 -8.30 -9.38
N LEU A 78 0.70 -8.92 -8.78
CA LEU A 78 2.11 -8.53 -8.85
C LEU A 78 2.66 -8.46 -10.29
N LYS A 79 2.09 -9.18 -11.26
CA LYS A 79 2.47 -9.02 -12.69
C LYS A 79 2.34 -7.58 -13.15
N ARG A 80 1.30 -6.89 -12.69
CA ARG A 80 1.08 -5.46 -12.99
C ARG A 80 1.86 -4.56 -12.04
N TRP A 81 1.83 -4.87 -10.74
CA TRP A 81 2.31 -3.97 -9.71
C TRP A 81 3.83 -3.94 -9.59
N GLY A 82 4.53 -5.02 -9.93
CA GLY A 82 5.98 -5.10 -9.84
C GLY A 82 6.75 -4.02 -10.61
N LYS A 83 6.14 -3.43 -11.66
CA LYS A 83 6.75 -2.32 -12.41
C LYS A 83 7.01 -1.05 -11.57
N TYR A 84 6.28 -0.87 -10.46
CA TYR A 84 6.47 0.26 -9.57
C TYR A 84 7.64 0.09 -8.59
N ALA A 85 8.29 -1.07 -8.59
CA ALA A 85 9.46 -1.30 -7.75
C ALA A 85 10.60 -0.33 -8.08
N GLU A 86 10.77 0.02 -9.35
CA GLU A 86 11.81 0.94 -9.83
C GLU A 86 11.73 2.33 -9.16
N ASP A 87 10.54 2.79 -8.77
CA ASP A 87 10.37 4.06 -8.07
C ASP A 87 11.10 4.11 -6.72
N PHE A 88 11.38 2.95 -6.13
CA PHE A 88 12.05 2.80 -4.84
C PHE A 88 13.48 2.27 -5.00
N THR A 89 13.72 1.31 -5.88
CA THR A 89 15.07 0.72 -6.06
C THR A 89 16.06 1.75 -6.58
N LYS A 90 15.66 2.64 -7.50
CA LYS A 90 16.48 3.77 -7.96
C LYS A 90 16.81 4.79 -6.87
N ASN A 91 16.00 4.84 -5.80
CA ASN A 91 16.22 5.68 -4.62
C ASN A 91 17.02 4.96 -3.52
N GLY A 92 17.46 3.73 -3.77
CA GLY A 92 18.35 2.95 -2.92
C GLY A 92 17.64 2.15 -1.82
N TYR A 93 16.35 1.85 -1.97
CA TYR A 93 15.60 0.98 -1.07
C TYR A 93 15.34 -0.38 -1.72
N ASP A 94 15.48 -1.43 -0.95
CA ASP A 94 14.87 -2.71 -1.28
C ASP A 94 13.35 -2.57 -1.19
N ILE A 95 12.61 -3.38 -1.94
CA ILE A 95 11.16 -3.33 -1.90
C ILE A 95 10.57 -4.74 -1.85
N LEU A 96 9.64 -4.94 -0.94
CA LEU A 96 8.85 -6.16 -0.79
C LEU A 96 7.40 -5.85 -1.15
N MET A 97 6.91 -6.47 -2.21
CA MET A 97 5.53 -6.35 -2.69
C MET A 97 4.83 -7.68 -2.51
N ILE A 98 3.62 -7.68 -1.94
CA ILE A 98 2.84 -8.91 -1.71
C ILE A 98 1.54 -8.90 -2.51
N ASP A 99 1.13 -10.06 -3.04
CA ASP A 99 -0.24 -10.31 -3.46
C ASP A 99 -1.09 -10.73 -2.27
N TYR A 100 -2.24 -10.10 -2.07
CA TYR A 100 -3.18 -10.50 -1.03
C TYR A 100 -3.79 -11.86 -1.33
N ARG A 101 -4.41 -12.50 -0.32
CA ARG A 101 -5.18 -13.73 -0.55
C ARG A 101 -6.13 -13.55 -1.74
N GLN A 102 -6.27 -14.52 -2.60
CA GLN A 102 -7.05 -14.49 -3.84
C GLN A 102 -6.49 -13.60 -4.97
N PHE A 103 -5.40 -12.85 -4.78
CA PHE A 103 -4.71 -12.14 -5.85
C PHE A 103 -3.56 -12.98 -6.41
N GLY A 104 -3.32 -12.90 -7.73
CA GLY A 104 -2.21 -13.56 -8.41
C GLY A 104 -2.09 -15.05 -8.05
N LYS A 105 -0.94 -15.42 -7.52
CA LYS A 105 -0.66 -16.80 -7.08
C LYS A 105 -1.04 -17.05 -5.61
N SER A 106 -1.44 -16.04 -4.86
CA SER A 106 -1.78 -16.17 -3.44
C SER A 106 -3.07 -16.95 -3.22
N THR A 107 -3.13 -17.73 -2.13
CA THR A 107 -4.25 -18.58 -1.75
C THR A 107 -4.87 -18.15 -0.42
N GLY A 108 -5.93 -18.83 0.01
CA GLY A 108 -6.63 -18.56 1.25
C GLY A 108 -7.86 -17.67 1.07
N GLU A 109 -8.70 -17.60 2.09
CA GLU A 109 -9.93 -16.79 2.07
C GLU A 109 -9.61 -15.33 2.38
N MET A 110 -10.23 -14.41 1.62
CA MET A 110 -10.14 -12.97 1.87
C MET A 110 -11.01 -12.56 3.04
N SER A 111 -10.49 -11.67 3.86
CA SER A 111 -11.25 -10.88 4.84
C SER A 111 -10.43 -9.65 5.23
N GLU A 112 -11.06 -8.63 5.78
CA GLU A 112 -10.33 -7.47 6.31
C GLU A 112 -9.30 -7.90 7.36
N LYS A 113 -9.69 -8.83 8.25
CA LYS A 113 -8.78 -9.42 9.24
C LYS A 113 -7.58 -10.09 8.57
N ALA A 114 -7.81 -10.87 7.49
CA ALA A 114 -6.75 -11.56 6.77
C ALA A 114 -5.73 -10.57 6.16
N PHE A 115 -6.19 -9.48 5.56
CA PHE A 115 -5.27 -8.43 5.07
C PHE A 115 -4.34 -7.91 6.17
N HIS A 116 -4.88 -7.68 7.37
CA HIS A 116 -4.08 -7.14 8.49
C HIS A 116 -3.15 -8.20 9.09
N THR A 117 -3.61 -9.43 9.25
CA THR A 117 -2.75 -10.52 9.79
C THR A 117 -1.62 -10.89 8.84
N ASP A 118 -1.89 -10.95 7.54
CA ASP A 118 -0.86 -11.23 6.54
C ASP A 118 0.17 -10.10 6.46
N ALA A 119 -0.28 -8.84 6.51
CA ALA A 119 0.61 -7.68 6.55
C ALA A 119 1.52 -7.72 7.81
N ARG A 120 0.97 -8.06 8.97
CA ARG A 120 1.75 -8.22 10.20
C ARG A 120 2.77 -9.35 10.07
N TYR A 121 2.38 -10.50 9.53
CA TYR A 121 3.29 -11.62 9.32
C TYR A 121 4.49 -11.23 8.45
N VAL A 122 4.22 -10.53 7.34
CA VAL A 122 5.26 -10.03 6.44
C VAL A 122 6.17 -9.01 7.13
N TYR A 123 5.60 -8.13 7.95
CA TYR A 123 6.38 -7.15 8.72
C TYR A 123 7.31 -7.82 9.75
N GLU A 124 6.86 -8.87 10.45
CA GLU A 124 7.70 -9.63 11.38
C GLU A 124 8.84 -10.37 10.66
N TRP A 125 8.62 -10.80 9.42
CA TRP A 125 9.70 -11.32 8.57
C TRP A 125 10.71 -10.23 8.19
N ALA A 126 10.22 -9.04 7.86
CA ALA A 126 11.05 -7.88 7.50
C ALA A 126 11.92 -7.42 8.67
N LYS A 127 11.39 -7.34 9.89
CA LYS A 127 12.12 -6.96 11.12
C LYS A 127 13.34 -7.82 11.41
N LYS A 128 13.33 -9.09 10.99
CA LYS A 128 14.49 -9.97 11.15
C LYS A 128 15.65 -9.63 10.19
N ARG A 129 15.43 -8.74 9.22
CA ARG A 129 16.37 -8.39 8.14
C ARG A 129 16.73 -6.92 8.09
N PHE A 130 15.79 -6.07 8.46
CA PHE A 130 15.93 -4.63 8.46
C PHE A 130 15.47 -4.05 9.80
N PRO A 131 16.19 -3.08 10.36
CA PRO A 131 15.71 -2.32 11.52
C PRO A 131 14.38 -1.61 11.20
N GLU A 132 13.50 -1.48 12.19
CA GLU A 132 12.21 -0.81 11.99
C GLU A 132 12.38 0.66 11.55
N ASN A 133 13.39 1.35 12.05
CA ASN A 133 13.75 2.72 11.65
C ASN A 133 14.39 2.85 10.25
N GLU A 134 14.61 1.74 9.56
CA GLU A 134 15.01 1.68 8.14
C GLU A 134 13.89 1.09 7.27
N THR A 135 12.73 0.75 7.86
CA THR A 135 11.59 0.17 7.15
C THR A 135 10.52 1.23 6.89
N ILE A 136 10.14 1.38 5.63
CA ILE A 136 9.04 2.24 5.16
C ILE A 136 7.84 1.36 4.85
N ILE A 137 6.67 1.75 5.31
CA ILE A 137 5.41 1.13 4.90
C ILE A 137 4.77 2.01 3.84
N TYR A 138 4.51 1.44 2.67
CA TYR A 138 3.86 2.13 1.56
C TYR A 138 2.53 1.47 1.21
N GLY A 139 1.48 2.27 1.09
CA GLY A 139 0.17 1.81 0.64
C GLY A 139 -0.35 2.61 -0.53
N ARG A 140 -0.92 1.93 -1.54
CA ARG A 140 -1.60 2.57 -2.65
C ARG A 140 -3.06 2.17 -2.73
N SER A 141 -3.98 3.15 -2.80
CA SER A 141 -5.42 2.90 -2.91
C SER A 141 -5.89 1.91 -1.83
N LEU A 142 -6.41 0.72 -2.20
CA LEU A 142 -6.78 -0.35 -1.25
C LEU A 142 -5.68 -0.57 -0.18
N GLY A 143 -4.43 -0.63 -0.60
CA GLY A 143 -3.29 -0.86 0.28
C GLY A 143 -3.08 0.21 1.35
N THR A 144 -3.68 1.41 1.21
CA THR A 144 -3.49 2.48 2.19
C THR A 144 -4.10 2.16 3.55
N GLY A 145 -5.25 1.51 3.59
CA GLY A 145 -5.86 1.08 4.85
C GLY A 145 -5.06 -0.04 5.53
N ILE A 146 -4.52 -0.98 4.73
CA ILE A 146 -3.66 -2.07 5.23
C ILE A 146 -2.36 -1.48 5.80
N ALA A 147 -1.71 -0.61 5.03
CA ALA A 147 -0.47 0.07 5.42
C ALA A 147 -0.66 0.91 6.70
N THR A 148 -1.76 1.66 6.79
CA THR A 148 -2.04 2.50 7.96
C THR A 148 -2.33 1.66 9.19
N LYS A 149 -3.09 0.58 9.08
CA LYS A 149 -3.34 -0.35 10.18
C LYS A 149 -2.02 -0.95 10.69
N LEU A 150 -1.18 -1.43 9.79
CA LEU A 150 0.12 -1.97 10.17
C LEU A 150 1.00 -0.92 10.88
N ALA A 151 1.10 0.29 10.31
CA ALA A 151 1.90 1.37 10.89
C ALA A 151 1.36 1.84 12.25
N SER A 152 0.04 1.72 12.52
CA SER A 152 -0.56 2.06 13.81
C SER A 152 -0.16 1.10 14.93
N GLU A 153 0.33 -0.08 14.59
CA GLU A 153 0.69 -1.15 15.53
C GLU A 153 2.22 -1.42 15.59
N THR A 154 3.01 -0.71 14.79
CA THR A 154 4.45 -0.92 14.64
C THR A 154 5.19 0.42 14.69
N SER A 155 6.52 0.40 14.55
CA SER A 155 7.36 1.61 14.61
C SER A 155 8.25 1.74 13.36
N PRO A 156 7.67 1.77 12.14
CA PRO A 156 8.44 1.93 10.92
C PRO A 156 9.07 3.33 10.87
N LYS A 157 10.07 3.50 10.01
CA LYS A 157 10.67 4.82 9.71
C LYS A 157 9.60 5.81 9.25
N MET A 158 8.68 5.35 8.36
CA MET A 158 7.74 6.24 7.69
C MET A 158 6.54 5.45 7.14
N LEU A 159 5.39 6.12 7.08
CA LEU A 159 4.19 5.66 6.37
C LEU A 159 3.94 6.57 5.17
N LEU A 160 3.93 5.99 3.97
CA LEU A 160 3.65 6.69 2.71
C LEU A 160 2.33 6.18 2.14
N LEU A 161 1.42 7.07 1.80
CA LEU A 161 0.09 6.72 1.29
C LEU A 161 -0.19 7.42 -0.04
N GLU A 162 -0.40 6.64 -1.10
CA GLU A 162 -0.78 7.12 -2.41
C GLU A 162 -2.27 6.93 -2.65
N THR A 163 -2.99 8.00 -2.98
CA THR A 163 -4.44 8.04 -3.17
C THR A 163 -5.21 7.41 -2.01
N PRO A 164 -4.93 7.84 -0.74
CA PRO A 164 -5.56 7.23 0.41
C PRO A 164 -7.03 7.59 0.54
N TYR A 165 -7.84 6.62 0.93
CA TYR A 165 -9.23 6.84 1.33
C TYR A 165 -9.35 7.07 2.84
N TYR A 166 -10.38 7.79 3.26
CA TYR A 166 -10.74 7.99 4.66
C TYR A 166 -11.25 6.68 5.30
N SER A 167 -12.18 6.01 4.62
CA SER A 167 -12.62 4.63 4.86
C SER A 167 -13.35 4.12 3.61
N LEU A 168 -13.54 2.81 3.42
CA LEU A 168 -14.36 2.31 2.32
C LEU A 168 -15.83 2.70 2.47
N ILE A 169 -16.30 2.94 3.69
CA ILE A 169 -17.62 3.53 3.96
C ILE A 169 -17.70 4.93 3.33
N ASP A 170 -16.72 5.79 3.62
CA ASP A 170 -16.68 7.17 3.10
C ASP A 170 -16.60 7.21 1.57
N VAL A 171 -15.84 6.29 0.97
CA VAL A 171 -15.80 6.14 -0.49
C VAL A 171 -17.18 5.73 -1.02
N GLY A 172 -17.82 4.74 -0.43
CA GLY A 172 -19.17 4.33 -0.81
C GLY A 172 -20.18 5.47 -0.70
N MET A 173 -20.16 6.20 0.40
CA MET A 173 -21.02 7.37 0.65
C MET A 173 -20.81 8.49 -0.38
N SER A 174 -19.60 8.65 -0.93
CA SER A 174 -19.35 9.65 -1.98
C SER A 174 -20.01 9.33 -3.32
N TYR A 175 -20.33 8.06 -3.56
CA TYR A 175 -21.01 7.61 -4.79
C TYR A 175 -22.53 7.48 -4.60
N LEU A 176 -22.97 6.85 -3.51
CA LEU A 176 -24.38 6.55 -3.24
C LEU A 176 -24.70 6.77 -1.75
N PRO A 177 -24.95 8.01 -1.32
CA PRO A 177 -25.06 8.36 0.11
C PRO A 177 -26.28 7.75 0.82
N ILE A 178 -27.25 7.20 0.10
CA ILE A 178 -28.45 6.59 0.67
C ILE A 178 -28.27 5.15 1.15
N ILE A 179 -27.09 4.54 0.86
CA ILE A 179 -26.83 3.14 1.23
C ILE A 179 -26.24 3.07 2.65
N PRO A 180 -26.79 2.22 3.54
CA PRO A 180 -26.29 2.07 4.90
C PRO A 180 -25.02 1.21 4.94
N TYR A 181 -23.91 1.74 4.43
CA TYR A 181 -22.63 1.03 4.28
C TYR A 181 -22.08 0.46 5.58
N ASP A 182 -22.31 1.10 6.72
CA ASP A 182 -21.85 0.60 8.02
C ASP A 182 -22.37 -0.80 8.35
N PHE A 183 -23.59 -1.11 7.93
CA PHE A 183 -24.21 -2.42 8.14
C PHE A 183 -23.87 -3.41 7.02
N LEU A 184 -23.66 -2.91 5.80
CA LEU A 184 -23.52 -3.75 4.62
C LEU A 184 -22.08 -4.15 4.34
N LEU A 185 -21.10 -3.27 4.60
CA LEU A 185 -19.72 -3.55 4.29
C LEU A 185 -19.07 -4.47 5.32
N ARG A 186 -18.57 -5.62 4.85
CA ARG A 186 -17.69 -6.52 5.60
C ARG A 186 -16.25 -5.97 5.67
N TYR A 187 -15.87 -5.18 4.68
CA TYR A 187 -14.58 -4.51 4.55
C TYR A 187 -14.77 -3.01 4.78
N LYS A 188 -14.55 -2.56 5.98
CA LYS A 188 -14.71 -1.14 6.34
C LYS A 188 -13.44 -0.34 6.11
N MET A 189 -12.28 -0.98 6.30
CA MET A 189 -10.94 -0.41 6.07
C MET A 189 -10.83 1.00 6.66
N ARG A 190 -10.86 1.10 7.98
CA ARG A 190 -10.98 2.34 8.74
C ARG A 190 -9.66 3.10 8.87
N THR A 191 -9.14 3.64 7.76
CA THR A 191 -7.92 4.46 7.74
C THR A 191 -8.02 5.65 8.71
N ASP A 192 -9.20 6.26 8.81
CA ASP A 192 -9.53 7.36 9.70
C ASP A 192 -9.31 7.05 11.19
N LEU A 193 -9.54 5.82 11.61
CA LEU A 193 -9.28 5.39 12.98
C LEU A 193 -7.82 5.04 13.21
N TYR A 194 -7.21 4.34 12.26
CA TYR A 194 -5.85 3.83 12.40
C TYR A 194 -4.81 4.94 12.32
N ILE A 195 -4.98 5.93 11.44
CA ILE A 195 -4.00 6.99 11.20
C ILE A 195 -3.70 7.81 12.45
N LYS A 196 -4.66 7.96 13.35
CA LYS A 196 -4.51 8.68 14.63
C LYS A 196 -3.56 7.98 15.61
N GLN A 197 -3.30 6.70 15.40
CA GLN A 197 -2.44 5.88 16.26
C GLN A 197 -1.03 5.71 15.66
N VAL A 198 -0.80 6.16 14.44
CA VAL A 198 0.51 6.10 13.77
C VAL A 198 1.47 7.08 14.45
N ARG A 199 2.66 6.59 14.83
CA ARG A 199 3.67 7.37 15.56
C ARG A 199 4.83 7.83 14.69
N CYS A 200 5.02 7.21 13.52
CA CYS A 200 6.08 7.60 12.59
C CYS A 200 5.67 8.78 11.70
N LYS A 201 6.62 9.28 10.92
CA LYS A 201 6.35 10.30 9.88
C LYS A 201 5.33 9.76 8.86
N ILE A 202 4.35 10.58 8.52
CA ILE A 202 3.32 10.25 7.53
C ILE A 202 3.46 11.20 6.35
N HIS A 203 3.34 10.70 5.12
CA HIS A 203 3.21 11.53 3.94
C HIS A 203 2.16 10.96 2.98
N LEU A 204 1.33 11.83 2.42
CA LEU A 204 0.23 11.51 1.51
C LEU A 204 0.54 12.05 0.12
N PHE A 205 0.13 11.32 -0.92
CA PHE A 205 0.16 11.77 -2.31
C PHE A 205 -1.25 11.62 -2.89
N HIS A 206 -1.81 12.70 -3.47
CA HIS A 206 -3.14 12.61 -4.05
C HIS A 206 -3.34 13.56 -5.22
N GLY A 207 -4.01 13.08 -6.26
CA GLY A 207 -4.37 13.84 -7.44
C GLY A 207 -5.70 14.59 -7.27
N THR A 208 -5.78 15.83 -7.75
CA THR A 208 -7.00 16.64 -7.60
C THR A 208 -8.16 16.19 -8.48
N LYS A 209 -7.89 15.34 -9.49
CA LYS A 209 -8.91 14.74 -10.38
C LYS A 209 -9.02 13.23 -10.20
N ASP A 210 -8.76 12.74 -8.97
CA ASP A 210 -8.98 11.33 -8.66
C ASP A 210 -10.47 11.00 -8.76
N GLU A 211 -10.80 10.12 -9.70
CA GLU A 211 -12.15 9.71 -10.04
C GLU A 211 -12.63 8.47 -9.25
N ILE A 212 -11.76 7.89 -8.42
CA ILE A 212 -12.06 6.67 -7.65
C ILE A 212 -12.10 6.96 -6.15
N VAL A 213 -11.07 7.59 -5.63
CA VAL A 213 -11.02 8.04 -4.24
C VAL A 213 -11.04 9.57 -4.24
N PRO A 214 -12.07 10.20 -3.70
CA PRO A 214 -12.14 11.66 -3.71
C PRO A 214 -10.90 12.28 -3.02
N TYR A 215 -10.28 13.28 -3.66
CA TYR A 215 -9.16 14.04 -3.08
C TYR A 215 -9.45 14.56 -1.67
N GLN A 216 -10.72 14.82 -1.39
CA GLN A 216 -11.23 15.22 -0.08
C GLN A 216 -10.89 14.22 1.02
N SER A 217 -10.69 12.94 0.71
CA SER A 217 -10.27 11.92 1.68
C SER A 217 -8.91 12.26 2.30
N SER A 218 -7.93 12.69 1.48
CA SER A 218 -6.62 13.13 2.00
C SER A 218 -6.71 14.39 2.85
N LEU A 219 -7.58 15.34 2.48
CA LEU A 219 -7.79 16.55 3.29
C LEU A 219 -8.40 16.19 4.65
N LYS A 220 -9.39 15.29 4.69
CA LYS A 220 -9.97 14.78 5.94
C LYS A 220 -8.92 14.08 6.81
N LEU A 221 -8.04 13.23 6.21
CA LEU A 221 -6.98 12.54 6.94
C LEU A 221 -5.94 13.53 7.51
N ALA A 222 -5.54 14.55 6.74
CA ALA A 222 -4.65 15.61 7.22
C ALA A 222 -5.25 16.37 8.41
N ALA A 223 -6.54 16.68 8.34
CA ALA A 223 -7.26 17.34 9.42
C ALA A 223 -7.29 16.52 10.71
N LEU A 224 -7.44 15.17 10.63
CA LEU A 224 -7.37 14.29 11.82
C LEU A 224 -6.01 14.35 12.53
N LEU A 225 -4.95 14.67 11.82
CA LEU A 225 -3.59 14.79 12.35
C LEU A 225 -3.25 16.21 12.80
N ASN A 226 -4.20 17.14 12.75
CA ASN A 226 -3.99 18.57 13.01
C ASN A 226 -2.86 19.16 12.16
N LYS A 227 -2.72 18.70 10.91
CA LYS A 227 -1.70 19.12 9.94
C LYS A 227 -2.34 19.88 8.79
N LYS A 228 -1.65 20.93 8.34
CA LYS A 228 -2.01 21.59 7.08
C LYS A 228 -1.62 20.71 5.90
N PRO A 229 -2.41 20.65 4.82
CA PRO A 229 -2.12 19.80 3.68
C PRO A 229 -0.66 19.90 3.18
N PRO A 230 -0.05 21.08 2.96
CA PRO A 230 1.33 21.14 2.45
C PRO A 230 2.38 20.49 3.36
N GLU A 231 2.07 20.30 4.66
CA GLU A 231 3.02 19.68 5.60
C GLU A 231 3.13 18.16 5.43
N ILE A 232 2.05 17.50 5.00
CA ILE A 232 1.98 16.03 4.93
C ILE A 232 1.37 15.51 3.63
N LEU A 233 0.89 16.39 2.73
CA LEU A 233 0.20 16.02 1.50
C LEU A 233 0.84 16.71 0.30
N THR A 234 1.42 15.93 -0.59
CA THR A 234 1.75 16.38 -1.94
C THR A 234 0.51 16.29 -2.80
N THR A 235 -0.01 17.46 -3.16
CA THR A 235 -1.13 17.57 -4.09
C THR A 235 -0.61 17.54 -5.53
N ILE A 236 -1.16 16.65 -6.36
CA ILE A 236 -0.83 16.55 -7.77
C ILE A 236 -1.95 17.20 -8.60
N PRO A 237 -1.78 18.41 -9.11
CA PRO A 237 -2.79 19.08 -9.93
C PRO A 237 -3.13 18.25 -11.17
N ASN A 238 -4.43 18.06 -11.44
CA ASN A 238 -4.96 17.22 -12.51
C ASN A 238 -4.58 15.72 -12.45
N GLY A 239 -3.86 15.27 -11.42
CA GLY A 239 -3.58 13.85 -11.19
C GLY A 239 -4.86 13.05 -11.00
N LYS A 240 -4.95 11.89 -11.65
CA LYS A 240 -6.02 10.91 -11.53
C LYS A 240 -5.57 9.74 -10.66
N HIS A 241 -6.50 8.85 -10.31
CA HIS A 241 -6.23 7.70 -9.44
C HIS A 241 -5.05 6.81 -9.90
N LYS A 242 -4.83 6.68 -11.19
CA LYS A 242 -3.90 5.68 -11.74
C LYS A 242 -2.60 6.25 -12.28
N ASN A 243 -2.48 7.56 -12.43
CA ASN A 243 -1.40 8.15 -13.21
C ASN A 243 -0.49 9.11 -12.42
N LEU A 244 -0.51 9.09 -11.09
CA LEU A 244 0.32 10.03 -10.31
C LEU A 244 1.81 9.90 -10.65
N GLY A 245 2.29 8.67 -10.88
CA GLY A 245 3.66 8.40 -11.28
C GLY A 245 4.11 9.03 -12.61
N GLU A 246 3.17 9.50 -13.45
CA GLU A 246 3.47 10.20 -14.70
C GLU A 246 3.78 11.69 -14.49
N PHE A 247 3.48 12.22 -13.29
CA PHE A 247 3.68 13.62 -12.94
C PHE A 247 5.06 13.84 -12.31
N ARG A 248 5.75 14.87 -12.79
CA ARG A 248 7.06 15.25 -12.25
C ARG A 248 6.98 15.62 -10.77
N GLU A 249 5.91 16.30 -10.36
CA GLU A 249 5.66 16.70 -8.98
C GLU A 249 5.62 15.49 -8.04
N TYR A 250 4.98 14.39 -8.47
CA TYR A 250 4.97 13.14 -7.71
C TYR A 250 6.36 12.53 -7.61
N GLN A 251 7.07 12.41 -8.73
CA GLN A 251 8.39 11.80 -8.78
C GLN A 251 9.41 12.56 -7.92
N VAL A 252 9.38 13.89 -8.00
CA VAL A 252 10.26 14.75 -7.19
C VAL A 252 9.92 14.60 -5.71
N ALA A 253 8.63 14.73 -5.34
CA ALA A 253 8.20 14.65 -3.95
C ALA A 253 8.48 13.27 -3.33
N LEU A 254 8.26 12.18 -4.09
CA LEU A 254 8.59 10.83 -3.63
C LEU A 254 10.11 10.71 -3.39
N GLY A 255 10.93 11.16 -4.34
CA GLY A 255 12.39 11.12 -4.21
C GLY A 255 12.91 11.95 -3.03
N GLU A 256 12.36 13.14 -2.79
CA GLU A 256 12.70 13.98 -1.63
C GLU A 256 12.27 13.33 -0.31
N THR A 257 11.06 12.77 -0.28
CA THR A 257 10.55 12.08 0.91
C THR A 257 11.40 10.86 1.27
N LEU A 258 11.85 10.09 0.28
CA LEU A 258 12.74 8.92 0.48
C LEU A 258 14.19 9.29 0.86
N LYS A 259 14.62 10.55 0.65
CA LYS A 259 15.91 11.05 1.08
C LYS A 259 15.89 11.60 2.51
N ALA A 260 14.70 11.91 3.05
CA ALA A 260 14.57 12.47 4.38
C ALA A 260 15.15 11.52 5.45
N PRO A 261 15.86 12.04 6.44
CA PRO A 261 16.50 11.28 7.52
C PRO A 261 15.48 10.52 8.38
#